data_72c21d04a10b69edea964f9a3f40c955
#
_entry.id   72c21d04a10b69edea964f9a3f40c955
#
_cell.length_a   1.000
_cell.length_b   1.000
_cell.length_c   1.000
_cell.angle_alpha   90.00
_cell.angle_beta   90.00
_cell.angle_gamma   90.00
#
_symmetry.space_group_name_H-M   'P 1'
#
loop_
_entity.id
_entity.type
_entity.pdbx_description
1 polymer ?
#
loop_
_entity_poly.entity_id
_entity_poly.type
_entity_poly.pdbx_seq_one_letter_code
_entity_poly.pdbx_strand_id
1 'polypeptide(L)'
;WEYDVTATPKPSTDIPTGDEEEYKVVKLWRDNGNSENRPTSIVVDIICNGKIVESVTLSGDNNWSYSWTAADNGDVWQVTEQTIPEGYIMTVEEHSTSFTIINTVPGTPDSPQTGDSSNIGLHIMLMCISGLMLVILGATAKRKAE
;
A
#
# COMPACT_ATOMS: atom_id res chain seq x y z
N TRP A 1 -57.75 -19.10 36.05
CA TRP A 1 -56.32 -19.18 35.80
C TRP A 1 -56.14 -19.30 34.28
N GLU A 2 -56.19 -18.14 33.58
CA GLU A 2 -55.88 -18.07 32.15
C GLU A 2 -54.37 -17.84 31.99
N TYR A 3 -53.68 -18.79 31.39
CA TYR A 3 -52.34 -18.65 30.91
C TYR A 3 -52.39 -17.98 29.52
N ASP A 4 -52.00 -16.70 29.46
CA ASP A 4 -51.82 -15.98 28.20
C ASP A 4 -50.48 -16.41 27.56
N VAL A 5 -50.56 -17.32 26.58
CA VAL A 5 -49.42 -17.82 25.76
C VAL A 5 -49.27 -17.05 24.47
N THR A 6 -49.39 -15.73 24.47
CA THR A 6 -49.14 -14.91 23.27
C THR A 6 -47.91 -14.01 23.40
N ALA A 7 -46.85 -14.51 24.02
CA ALA A 7 -45.55 -13.91 23.86
C ALA A 7 -44.83 -14.59 22.67
N THR A 8 -45.11 -14.13 21.45
CA THR A 8 -44.23 -14.41 20.29
C THR A 8 -42.86 -13.81 20.61
N PRO A 9 -41.80 -14.61 20.68
CA PRO A 9 -40.47 -14.05 20.84
C PRO A 9 -40.19 -13.16 19.62
N LYS A 10 -39.97 -11.87 19.87
CA LYS A 10 -39.44 -10.94 18.88
C LYS A 10 -38.14 -11.55 18.34
N PRO A 11 -37.98 -11.76 17.05
CA PRO A 11 -36.70 -12.20 16.53
C PRO A 11 -35.64 -11.16 16.94
N SER A 12 -34.69 -11.59 17.76
CA SER A 12 -33.50 -10.82 18.04
C SER A 12 -32.76 -10.66 16.75
N THR A 13 -32.81 -9.47 16.18
CA THR A 13 -31.92 -9.05 15.11
C THR A 13 -30.60 -8.59 15.74
N ASP A 14 -29.99 -9.45 16.53
CA ASP A 14 -28.59 -9.35 16.85
C ASP A 14 -27.82 -9.87 15.62
N ILE A 15 -27.77 -9.02 14.59
CA ILE A 15 -26.71 -9.07 13.59
C ILE A 15 -25.45 -8.73 14.41
N PRO A 16 -24.44 -9.59 14.47
CA PRO A 16 -23.16 -9.18 15.01
C PRO A 16 -22.70 -8.02 14.14
N THR A 17 -22.79 -6.80 14.66
CA THR A 17 -22.07 -5.64 14.14
C THR A 17 -20.61 -5.94 14.44
N GLY A 18 -19.96 -6.70 13.55
CA GLY A 18 -18.52 -6.69 13.48
C GLY A 18 -18.11 -5.23 13.25
N ASP A 19 -17.07 -4.78 13.91
CA ASP A 19 -16.55 -3.45 13.70
C ASP A 19 -16.34 -3.27 12.19
N GLU A 20 -16.96 -2.24 11.59
CA GLU A 20 -16.80 -1.91 10.19
C GLU A 20 -15.51 -1.09 10.06
N GLU A 21 -14.67 -1.46 9.11
CA GLU A 21 -13.48 -0.70 8.75
C GLU A 21 -13.71 0.08 7.46
N GLU A 22 -13.18 1.30 7.40
CA GLU A 22 -13.15 2.10 6.18
C GLU A 22 -11.88 1.79 5.39
N TYR A 23 -12.08 1.33 4.16
CA TYR A 23 -11.04 1.11 3.17
C TYR A 23 -10.99 2.26 2.18
N LYS A 24 -9.81 2.52 1.62
CA LYS A 24 -9.63 3.59 0.65
C LYS A 24 -8.64 3.19 -0.44
N VAL A 25 -8.96 3.54 -1.68
CA VAL A 25 -8.02 3.51 -2.80
C VAL A 25 -7.76 4.92 -3.30
N VAL A 26 -6.51 5.22 -3.62
CA VAL A 26 -6.05 6.50 -4.18
C VAL A 26 -5.18 6.23 -5.40
N LYS A 27 -5.35 7.03 -6.46
CA LYS A 27 -4.50 7.02 -7.64
C LYS A 27 -3.40 8.06 -7.55
N LEU A 28 -2.17 7.64 -7.80
CA LEU A 28 -0.99 8.51 -7.90
C LEU A 28 -0.32 8.36 -9.27
N TRP A 29 0.17 9.46 -9.83
CA TRP A 29 0.93 9.50 -11.08
C TRP A 29 2.38 9.92 -10.80
N ARG A 30 3.33 9.13 -11.27
CA ARG A 30 4.78 9.43 -11.24
C ARG A 30 5.30 9.55 -12.67
N ASP A 31 5.09 10.69 -13.28
CA ASP A 31 5.36 10.96 -14.70
C ASP A 31 6.01 12.32 -14.95
N ASN A 32 6.70 12.88 -13.94
CA ASN A 32 7.33 14.21 -13.99
C ASN A 32 6.36 15.36 -14.36
N GLY A 33 5.08 15.21 -14.02
CA GLY A 33 4.07 16.22 -14.29
C GLY A 33 3.55 16.21 -15.73
N ASN A 34 3.82 15.16 -16.51
CA ASN A 34 3.32 14.98 -17.87
C ASN A 34 1.82 14.64 -17.89
N SER A 35 1.02 15.54 -17.35
CA SER A 35 -0.43 15.35 -17.17
C SER A 35 -1.21 15.24 -18.48
N GLU A 36 -0.64 15.72 -19.59
CA GLU A 36 -1.29 15.68 -20.92
C GLU A 36 -1.48 14.26 -21.46
N ASN A 37 -0.63 13.33 -21.02
CA ASN A 37 -0.70 11.93 -21.43
C ASN A 37 -1.49 11.05 -20.45
N ARG A 38 -2.00 11.62 -19.36
CA ARG A 38 -2.85 10.88 -18.42
C ARG A 38 -4.25 10.73 -18.99
N PRO A 39 -4.89 9.56 -18.85
CA PRO A 39 -6.30 9.43 -19.14
C PRO A 39 -7.12 10.30 -18.19
N THR A 40 -8.30 10.72 -18.62
CA THR A 40 -9.24 11.51 -17.79
C THR A 40 -9.83 10.69 -16.64
N SER A 41 -9.81 9.38 -16.76
CA SER A 41 -10.27 8.43 -15.74
C SER A 41 -9.61 7.07 -15.91
N ILE A 42 -9.60 6.28 -14.85
CA ILE A 42 -9.23 4.87 -14.86
C ILE A 42 -10.34 4.05 -14.18
N VAL A 43 -10.45 2.77 -14.53
CA VAL A 43 -11.33 1.83 -13.82
C VAL A 43 -10.49 0.94 -12.93
N VAL A 44 -10.87 0.86 -11.68
CA VAL A 44 -10.22 0.05 -10.64
C VAL A 44 -11.16 -1.03 -10.17
N ASP A 45 -10.70 -2.27 -10.15
CA ASP A 45 -11.40 -3.38 -9.54
C ASP A 45 -11.02 -3.49 -8.07
N ILE A 46 -12.04 -3.60 -7.22
CA ILE A 46 -11.92 -3.91 -5.80
C ILE A 46 -12.15 -5.42 -5.66
N ILE A 47 -11.19 -6.09 -5.08
CA ILE A 47 -11.13 -7.55 -5.00
C ILE A 47 -11.16 -7.95 -3.53
N CYS A 48 -12.08 -8.86 -3.20
CA CYS A 48 -12.18 -9.48 -1.88
C CYS A 48 -11.98 -11.00 -2.02
N ASN A 49 -11.00 -11.55 -1.30
CA ASN A 49 -10.69 -12.99 -1.32
C ASN A 49 -10.51 -13.55 -2.75
N GLY A 50 -9.86 -12.76 -3.62
CA GLY A 50 -9.57 -13.13 -5.02
C GLY A 50 -10.75 -13.00 -5.99
N LYS A 51 -11.88 -12.40 -5.57
CA LYS A 51 -13.04 -12.13 -6.41
C LYS A 51 -13.28 -10.63 -6.54
N ILE A 52 -13.54 -10.16 -7.75
CA ILE A 52 -13.97 -8.79 -7.99
C ILE A 52 -15.35 -8.61 -7.36
N VAL A 53 -15.45 -7.68 -6.40
CA VAL A 53 -16.71 -7.35 -5.72
C VAL A 53 -17.30 -6.05 -6.23
N GLU A 54 -16.45 -5.14 -6.73
CA GLU A 54 -16.86 -3.85 -7.27
C GLU A 54 -15.84 -3.34 -8.29
N SER A 55 -16.30 -2.55 -9.26
CA SER A 55 -15.45 -1.81 -10.20
C SER A 55 -15.80 -0.34 -10.12
N VAL A 56 -14.82 0.51 -9.82
CA VAL A 56 -15.03 1.94 -9.59
C VAL A 56 -14.22 2.78 -10.56
N THR A 57 -14.75 3.94 -10.95
CA THR A 57 -14.03 4.88 -11.79
C THR A 57 -13.37 5.96 -10.95
N LEU A 58 -12.05 6.10 -11.08
CA LEU A 58 -11.30 7.20 -10.49
C LEU A 58 -11.00 8.27 -11.55
N SER A 59 -11.26 9.52 -11.20
CA SER A 59 -11.05 10.68 -12.09
C SER A 59 -10.80 11.96 -11.28
N GLY A 60 -10.59 13.08 -11.96
CA GLY A 60 -10.50 14.39 -11.31
C GLY A 60 -11.74 14.76 -10.51
N ASP A 61 -12.92 14.27 -10.90
CA ASP A 61 -14.19 14.59 -10.24
C ASP A 61 -14.30 14.05 -8.83
N ASN A 62 -13.65 12.90 -8.55
CA ASN A 62 -13.60 12.28 -7.23
C ASN A 62 -12.21 12.37 -6.58
N ASN A 63 -11.38 13.34 -7.03
CA ASN A 63 -10.01 13.52 -6.55
C ASN A 63 -9.17 12.23 -6.65
N TRP A 64 -9.41 11.41 -7.66
CA TRP A 64 -8.70 10.17 -7.91
C TRP A 64 -8.72 9.22 -6.71
N SER A 65 -9.83 9.18 -5.98
CA SER A 65 -9.99 8.37 -4.79
C SER A 65 -11.39 7.79 -4.66
N TYR A 66 -11.47 6.64 -3.96
CA TYR A 66 -12.72 5.99 -3.59
C TYR A 66 -12.57 5.34 -2.22
N SER A 67 -13.64 5.36 -1.41
CA SER A 67 -13.68 4.68 -0.10
C SER A 67 -14.89 3.75 -0.04
N TRP A 68 -14.72 2.65 0.67
CA TRP A 68 -15.81 1.72 0.99
C TRP A 68 -15.69 1.23 2.43
N THR A 69 -16.76 0.71 2.99
CA THR A 69 -16.78 0.09 4.31
C THR A 69 -16.98 -1.41 4.18
N ALA A 70 -16.33 -2.17 5.04
CA ALA A 70 -16.50 -3.61 5.14
C ALA A 70 -16.32 -4.07 6.59
N ALA A 71 -16.93 -5.20 6.94
CA ALA A 71 -16.74 -5.79 8.27
C ALA A 71 -15.29 -6.28 8.42
N ASP A 72 -14.70 -6.04 9.59
CA ASP A 72 -13.42 -6.65 9.99
C ASP A 72 -13.64 -8.12 10.35
N ASN A 73 -13.56 -8.98 9.34
CA ASN A 73 -13.79 -10.43 9.44
C ASN A 73 -12.60 -11.25 8.97
N GLY A 74 -11.44 -10.59 8.73
CA GLY A 74 -10.23 -11.21 8.21
C GLY A 74 -10.23 -11.43 6.69
N ASP A 75 -11.11 -10.76 5.94
CA ASP A 75 -11.10 -10.77 4.48
C ASP A 75 -9.83 -10.12 3.91
N VAL A 76 -9.33 -10.69 2.82
CA VAL A 76 -8.16 -10.17 2.10
C VAL A 76 -8.63 -9.26 0.98
N TRP A 77 -8.33 -7.98 1.11
CA TRP A 77 -8.67 -6.95 0.12
C TRP A 77 -7.49 -6.64 -0.78
N GLN A 78 -7.78 -6.40 -2.04
CA GLN A 78 -6.81 -6.02 -3.07
C GLN A 78 -7.46 -5.06 -4.06
N VAL A 79 -6.66 -4.29 -4.77
CA VAL A 79 -7.13 -3.40 -5.85
C VAL A 79 -6.23 -3.55 -7.08
N THR A 80 -6.81 -3.35 -8.27
CA THR A 80 -6.04 -3.33 -9.52
C THR A 80 -6.71 -2.44 -10.56
N GLU A 81 -5.93 -1.85 -11.47
CA GLU A 81 -6.50 -1.22 -12.67
C GLU A 81 -6.93 -2.29 -13.68
N GLN A 82 -8.08 -2.10 -14.31
CA GLN A 82 -8.52 -2.99 -15.41
C GLN A 82 -7.63 -2.85 -16.64
N THR A 83 -7.13 -1.66 -16.90
CA THR A 83 -6.26 -1.37 -18.04
C THR A 83 -5.21 -0.34 -17.63
N ILE A 84 -3.95 -0.73 -17.70
CA ILE A 84 -2.82 0.16 -17.46
C ILE A 84 -2.65 1.06 -18.68
N PRO A 85 -2.63 2.40 -18.53
CA PRO A 85 -2.42 3.32 -19.65
C PRO A 85 -1.09 3.06 -20.35
N GLU A 86 -1.06 3.26 -21.68
CA GLU A 86 0.13 3.04 -22.49
C GLU A 86 1.31 3.88 -21.97
N GLY A 87 2.48 3.28 -21.89
CA GLY A 87 3.71 3.92 -21.41
C GLY A 87 3.88 3.96 -19.89
N TYR A 88 2.92 3.45 -19.12
CA TYR A 88 3.01 3.38 -17.67
C TYR A 88 3.27 1.96 -17.17
N ILE A 89 3.90 1.87 -16.01
CA ILE A 89 4.00 0.66 -15.19
C ILE A 89 3.19 0.91 -13.93
N MET A 90 2.27 -0.01 -13.60
CA MET A 90 1.46 0.06 -12.40
C MET A 90 2.13 -0.67 -11.23
N THR A 91 2.10 -0.05 -10.06
CA THR A 91 2.38 -0.69 -8.76
C THR A 91 1.28 -0.36 -7.77
N VAL A 92 1.07 -1.23 -6.80
CA VAL A 92 0.13 -1.00 -5.69
C VAL A 92 0.93 -1.02 -4.39
N GLU A 93 0.80 0.06 -3.62
CA GLU A 93 1.28 0.13 -2.25
C GLU A 93 0.09 -0.08 -1.32
N GLU A 94 0.24 -0.98 -0.34
CA GLU A 94 -0.80 -1.35 0.62
C GLU A 94 -0.36 -0.99 2.04
N HIS A 95 -1.22 -0.28 2.76
CA HIS A 95 -0.99 0.10 4.14
C HIS A 95 -2.28 -0.08 4.94
N SER A 96 -2.40 -1.18 5.69
CA SER A 96 -3.62 -1.52 6.45
C SER A 96 -4.85 -1.51 5.53
N THR A 97 -5.76 -0.54 5.67
CA THR A 97 -6.99 -0.39 4.89
C THR A 97 -6.85 0.61 3.73
N SER A 98 -5.63 1.08 3.44
CA SER A 98 -5.36 2.06 2.38
C SER A 98 -4.55 1.46 1.25
N PHE A 99 -5.01 1.66 0.02
CA PHE A 99 -4.34 1.21 -1.20
C PHE A 99 -3.95 2.43 -2.04
N THR A 100 -2.72 2.47 -2.53
CA THR A 100 -2.27 3.48 -3.48
C THR A 100 -1.87 2.81 -4.78
N ILE A 101 -2.62 3.07 -5.84
CA ILE A 101 -2.27 2.64 -7.20
C ILE A 101 -1.38 3.70 -7.83
N ILE A 102 -0.16 3.32 -8.19
CA ILE A 102 0.85 4.23 -8.72
C ILE A 102 1.16 3.85 -10.16
N ASN A 103 0.94 4.79 -11.09
CA ASN A 103 1.41 4.64 -12.46
C ASN A 103 2.66 5.49 -12.66
N THR A 104 3.75 4.80 -13.02
CA THR A 104 5.08 5.40 -13.22
C THR A 104 5.47 5.29 -14.69
N VAL A 105 5.95 6.39 -15.28
CA VAL A 105 6.64 6.34 -16.59
C VAL A 105 8.06 5.84 -16.33
N PRO A 106 8.53 4.78 -17.03
CA PRO A 106 9.90 4.27 -16.87
C PRO A 106 10.95 5.38 -17.06
N GLY A 107 11.93 5.43 -16.13
CA GLY A 107 12.97 6.46 -16.12
C GLY A 107 12.64 7.73 -15.35
N THR A 108 11.44 7.87 -14.80
CA THR A 108 11.13 8.89 -13.80
C THR A 108 11.78 8.52 -12.46
N PRO A 109 12.52 9.45 -11.81
CA PRO A 109 13.05 9.18 -10.47
C PRO A 109 11.91 8.90 -9.49
N ASP A 110 12.04 7.85 -8.71
CA ASP A 110 11.13 7.57 -7.60
C ASP A 110 11.26 8.68 -6.55
N SER A 111 10.20 9.48 -6.39
CA SER A 111 9.99 10.44 -5.32
C SER A 111 10.87 11.70 -5.30
N PRO A 112 10.40 12.83 -4.73
CA PRO A 112 11.29 13.93 -4.43
C PRO A 112 12.35 13.43 -3.44
N GLN A 113 13.59 13.33 -3.88
CA GLN A 113 14.71 13.26 -2.96
C GLN A 113 14.65 14.50 -2.09
N THR A 114 14.09 14.37 -0.89
CA THR A 114 14.38 15.32 0.18
C THR A 114 15.86 15.19 0.45
N GLY A 115 16.66 15.97 -0.27
CA GLY A 115 17.97 16.49 0.00
C GLY A 115 19.01 15.67 0.78
N ASP A 116 18.88 14.35 0.89
CA ASP A 116 19.91 13.50 1.44
C ASP A 116 20.49 12.60 0.34
N SER A 117 21.50 13.14 -0.35
CA SER A 117 22.38 12.38 -1.21
C SER A 117 23.42 11.61 -0.38
N SER A 118 23.05 11.12 0.81
CA SER A 118 23.88 10.18 1.54
C SER A 118 23.92 8.89 0.75
N ASN A 119 25.04 8.67 0.09
CA ASN A 119 25.42 7.44 -0.57
C ASN A 119 25.52 6.34 0.52
N ILE A 120 24.39 5.84 0.99
CA ILE A 120 24.30 4.80 2.04
C ILE A 120 25.20 3.62 1.66
N GLY A 121 25.25 3.28 0.38
CA GLY A 121 26.16 2.26 -0.14
C GLY A 121 27.64 2.60 0.10
N LEU A 122 28.04 3.87 -0.05
CA LEU A 122 29.40 4.32 0.21
C LEU A 122 29.72 4.32 1.70
N HIS A 123 28.78 4.71 2.56
CA HIS A 123 28.97 4.68 4.02
C HIS A 123 29.06 3.25 4.55
N ILE A 124 28.25 2.33 4.04
CA ILE A 124 28.34 0.90 4.40
C ILE A 124 29.68 0.32 3.96
N MET A 125 30.15 0.67 2.75
CA MET A 125 31.46 0.21 2.25
C MET A 125 32.62 0.79 3.09
N LEU A 126 32.54 2.07 3.48
CA LEU A 126 33.55 2.71 4.32
C LEU A 126 33.61 2.11 5.73
N MET A 127 32.44 1.75 6.31
CA MET A 127 32.36 1.08 7.61
C MET A 127 32.96 -0.34 7.56
N CYS A 128 32.75 -1.08 6.48
CA CYS A 128 33.34 -2.41 6.32
C CYS A 128 34.88 -2.36 6.19
N ILE A 129 35.42 -1.35 5.49
CA ILE A 129 36.87 -1.18 5.33
C ILE A 129 37.52 -0.78 6.68
N SER A 130 36.89 0.11 7.45
CA SER A 130 37.40 0.52 8.77
C SER A 130 37.37 -0.63 9.79
N GLY A 131 36.33 -1.47 9.74
CA GLY A 131 36.23 -2.68 10.59
C GLY A 131 37.31 -3.71 10.27
N LEU A 132 37.62 -3.92 8.99
CA LEU A 132 38.66 -4.85 8.56
C LEU A 132 40.07 -4.37 8.97
N MET A 133 40.32 -3.06 8.89
CA MET A 133 41.59 -2.44 9.32
C MET A 133 41.84 -2.63 10.81
N LEU A 134 40.82 -2.49 11.64
CA LEU A 134 40.94 -2.69 13.09
C LEU A 134 41.26 -4.15 13.45
N VAL A 135 40.71 -5.10 12.74
CA VAL A 135 41.03 -6.54 12.95
C VAL A 135 42.47 -6.85 12.57
N ILE A 136 42.98 -6.30 11.47
CA ILE A 136 44.37 -6.50 11.01
C ILE A 136 45.34 -5.88 12.00
N LEU A 137 45.10 -4.65 12.48
CA LEU A 137 45.94 -3.98 13.47
C LEU A 137 45.94 -4.73 14.81
N GLY A 138 44.78 -5.25 15.24
CA GLY A 138 44.68 -6.06 16.45
C GLY A 138 45.46 -7.39 16.36
N ALA A 139 45.42 -8.05 15.21
CA ALA A 139 46.13 -9.27 14.95
C ALA A 139 47.66 -9.08 14.91
N THR A 140 48.14 -7.98 14.34
CA THR A 140 49.57 -7.65 14.28
C THR A 140 50.13 -7.23 15.64
N ALA A 141 49.34 -6.53 16.47
CA ALA A 141 49.74 -6.16 17.84
C ALA A 141 49.93 -7.45 18.72
N LYS A 142 49.09 -8.43 18.57
CA LYS A 142 49.16 -9.70 19.31
C LYS A 142 50.39 -10.57 18.94
N ARG A 143 50.89 -10.46 17.69
CA ARG A 143 52.11 -11.17 17.24
C ARG A 143 53.41 -10.54 17.69
N LYS A 144 53.40 -9.27 18.11
CA LYS A 144 54.60 -8.54 18.64
C LYS A 144 54.76 -8.70 20.15
N ALA A 145 53.79 -9.32 20.86
CA ALA A 145 53.80 -9.49 22.30
C ALA A 145 54.20 -10.92 22.73
N GLU A 146 54.53 -11.81 21.79
CA GLU A 146 55.20 -13.10 21.99
C GLU A 146 56.66 -12.99 21.48
#